data_482b32dd5a68bcd0e07f129ba5f89306
#
_entry.id   482b32dd5a68bcd0e07f129ba5f89306
#
_cell.length_a   1.000
_cell.length_b   1.000
_cell.length_c   1.000
_cell.angle_alpha   90.00
_cell.angle_beta   90.00
_cell.angle_gamma   90.00
#
_symmetry.space_group_name_H-M   'P 1'
#
loop_
_entity.id
_entity.type
_entity.pdbx_description
1 polymer ?
#
loop_
_entity_poly.entity_id
_entity_poly.type
_entity_poly.pdbx_seq_one_letter_code
_entity_poly.pdbx_strand_id
1 'polypeptide(L)'
;MQWRNSTSSYGAVAKFLHWGIVILIIAQYFLAEAAEELPDGPDKLEWITRHKSFGMLLLLLALARIGWKLANRGLPPPVPMPNAQRIAAAAGHGLLYLLLLAQPISGWMMSSAAGYPVSLFGLVEFPALAAENRFPLGLFPAWAVWRPAAQLLAYPQPERPAAPLP
;
A
#
# COMPACT_ATOMS: atom_id res chain seq x y z
N MET A 1 -5.75 -30.68 2.60
CA MET A 1 -5.20 -29.39 2.22
C MET A 1 -4.22 -28.97 3.31
N GLN A 2 -2.92 -28.74 3.01
CA GLN A 2 -1.95 -28.34 4.02
C GLN A 2 -2.03 -26.83 4.24
N TRP A 3 -2.36 -26.39 5.45
CA TRP A 3 -2.45 -24.98 5.80
C TRP A 3 -1.08 -24.34 6.04
N ARG A 4 -0.13 -25.09 6.65
CA ARG A 4 1.24 -24.66 6.96
C ARG A 4 2.22 -25.10 5.87
N ASN A 5 3.37 -24.42 5.81
CA ASN A 5 4.46 -24.83 4.93
C ASN A 5 5.03 -26.18 5.40
N SER A 6 5.41 -27.01 4.45
CA SER A 6 6.19 -28.24 4.68
C SER A 6 7.56 -28.11 4.04
N THR A 7 8.41 -29.11 4.26
CA THR A 7 9.73 -29.18 3.62
C THR A 7 9.67 -29.37 2.09
N SER A 8 8.50 -29.74 1.55
CA SER A 8 8.30 -30.00 0.12
C SER A 8 7.40 -29.02 -0.59
N SER A 9 6.56 -28.24 0.13
CA SER A 9 5.58 -27.33 -0.49
C SER A 9 5.15 -26.18 0.41
N TYR A 10 4.74 -25.10 -0.24
CA TYR A 10 4.10 -23.96 0.44
C TYR A 10 2.67 -24.31 0.83
N GLY A 11 2.29 -23.95 2.06
CA GLY A 11 0.93 -24.10 2.57
C GLY A 11 -0.08 -23.20 1.89
N ALA A 12 -1.36 -23.55 2.05
CA ALA A 12 -2.47 -22.81 1.43
C ALA A 12 -2.51 -21.33 1.86
N VAL A 13 -2.23 -21.03 3.14
CA VAL A 13 -2.20 -19.65 3.65
C VAL A 13 -1.13 -18.80 2.96
N ALA A 14 0.07 -19.34 2.76
CA ALA A 14 1.14 -18.62 2.09
C ALA A 14 0.79 -18.31 0.61
N LYS A 15 0.13 -19.25 -0.06
CA LYS A 15 -0.35 -19.08 -1.45
C LYS A 15 -1.49 -18.06 -1.52
N PHE A 16 -2.46 -18.16 -0.63
CA PHE A 16 -3.59 -17.23 -0.59
C PHE A 16 -3.13 -15.78 -0.34
N LEU A 17 -2.27 -15.55 0.65
CA LEU A 17 -1.70 -14.23 0.91
C LEU A 17 -0.89 -13.71 -0.27
N HIS A 18 -0.16 -14.59 -0.97
CA HIS A 18 0.59 -14.19 -2.16
C HIS A 18 -0.34 -13.70 -3.27
N TRP A 19 -1.27 -14.54 -3.68
CA TRP A 19 -2.14 -14.22 -4.80
C TRP A 19 -3.11 -13.08 -4.49
N GLY A 20 -3.57 -12.98 -3.23
CA GLY A 20 -4.37 -11.84 -2.76
C GLY A 20 -3.62 -10.52 -2.91
N ILE A 21 -2.33 -10.48 -2.53
CA ILE A 21 -1.48 -9.30 -2.72
C ILE A 21 -1.30 -8.99 -4.21
N VAL A 22 -1.03 -9.99 -5.06
CA VAL A 22 -0.87 -9.78 -6.51
C VAL A 22 -2.13 -9.18 -7.11
N ILE A 23 -3.29 -9.73 -6.80
CA ILE A 23 -4.58 -9.22 -7.30
C ILE A 23 -4.81 -7.78 -6.82
N LEU A 24 -4.51 -7.48 -5.56
CA LEU A 24 -4.65 -6.12 -5.03
C LEU A 24 -3.69 -5.12 -5.68
N ILE A 25 -2.45 -5.52 -5.99
CA ILE A 25 -1.51 -4.64 -6.71
C ILE A 25 -2.06 -4.29 -8.10
N ILE A 26 -2.60 -5.29 -8.81
CA ILE A 26 -3.23 -5.08 -10.12
C ILE A 26 -4.44 -4.14 -9.98
N ALA A 27 -5.31 -4.40 -9.00
CA ALA A 27 -6.47 -3.54 -8.73
C ALA A 27 -6.06 -2.11 -8.40
N GLN A 28 -4.99 -1.90 -7.62
CA GLN A 28 -4.46 -0.60 -7.27
C GLN A 28 -4.00 0.21 -8.49
N TYR A 29 -3.39 -0.45 -9.47
CA TYR A 29 -3.02 0.19 -10.72
C TYR A 29 -4.27 0.72 -11.45
N PHE A 30 -5.29 -0.12 -11.64
CA PHE A 30 -6.52 0.28 -12.33
C PHE A 30 -7.32 1.34 -11.57
N LEU A 31 -7.33 1.28 -10.23
CA LEU A 31 -8.00 2.30 -9.41
C LEU A 31 -7.32 3.66 -9.52
N ALA A 32 -5.98 3.69 -9.61
CA ALA A 32 -5.24 4.92 -9.81
C ALA A 32 -5.49 5.51 -11.21
N GLU A 33 -5.37 4.67 -12.24
CA GLU A 33 -5.61 5.06 -13.64
C GLU A 33 -7.02 5.63 -13.82
N ALA A 34 -8.04 4.92 -13.31
CA ALA A 34 -9.42 5.37 -13.39
C ALA A 34 -9.64 6.71 -12.67
N ALA A 35 -8.94 6.97 -11.57
CA ALA A 35 -9.01 8.25 -10.88
C ALA A 35 -8.34 9.38 -11.67
N GLU A 36 -7.24 9.09 -12.38
CA GLU A 36 -6.52 10.10 -13.18
C GLU A 36 -7.33 10.57 -14.39
N GLU A 37 -8.09 9.68 -15.03
CA GLU A 37 -8.93 10.00 -16.20
C GLU A 37 -10.15 10.87 -15.87
N LEU A 38 -10.56 10.93 -14.61
CA LEU A 38 -11.74 11.70 -14.21
C LEU A 38 -11.41 13.19 -14.01
N PRO A 39 -12.34 14.09 -14.39
CA PRO A 39 -12.24 15.51 -14.05
C PRO A 39 -12.29 15.69 -12.52
N ASP A 40 -11.72 16.79 -12.03
CA ASP A 40 -11.77 17.11 -10.61
C ASP A 40 -13.22 17.26 -10.13
N GLY A 41 -13.59 16.46 -9.13
CA GLY A 41 -14.97 16.39 -8.64
C GLY A 41 -15.21 15.25 -7.66
N PRO A 42 -16.47 15.09 -7.22
CA PRO A 42 -16.84 14.06 -6.24
C PRO A 42 -16.53 12.64 -6.72
N ASP A 43 -16.72 12.36 -8.01
CA ASP A 43 -16.47 11.02 -8.58
C ASP A 43 -14.99 10.64 -8.47
N LYS A 44 -14.09 11.57 -8.84
CA LYS A 44 -12.64 11.39 -8.68
C LYS A 44 -12.25 11.16 -7.23
N LEU A 45 -12.83 11.91 -6.30
CA LEU A 45 -12.59 11.75 -4.87
C LEU A 45 -13.03 10.38 -4.37
N GLU A 46 -14.13 9.85 -4.89
CA GLU A 46 -14.59 8.50 -4.56
C GLU A 46 -13.58 7.43 -5.00
N TRP A 47 -13.06 7.51 -6.23
CA TRP A 47 -12.04 6.59 -6.74
C TRP A 47 -10.73 6.67 -5.95
N ILE A 48 -10.27 7.88 -5.60
CA ILE A 48 -9.11 8.08 -4.73
C ILE A 48 -9.36 7.46 -3.35
N THR A 49 -10.55 7.61 -2.78
CA THR A 49 -10.90 7.03 -1.47
C THR A 49 -10.90 5.50 -1.52
N ARG A 50 -11.40 4.91 -2.61
CA ARG A 50 -11.32 3.46 -2.83
C ARG A 50 -9.87 3.01 -2.96
N HIS A 51 -9.05 3.73 -3.76
CA HIS A 51 -7.62 3.45 -3.90
C HIS A 51 -6.90 3.47 -2.53
N LYS A 52 -7.17 4.46 -1.68
CA LYS A 52 -6.61 4.52 -0.32
C LYS A 52 -7.04 3.33 0.54
N SER A 53 -8.31 2.96 0.52
CA SER A 53 -8.83 1.83 1.28
C SER A 53 -8.21 0.49 0.86
N PHE A 54 -8.12 0.23 -0.44
CA PHE A 54 -7.43 -0.96 -0.95
C PHE A 54 -5.93 -0.93 -0.69
N GLY A 55 -5.30 0.26 -0.68
CA GLY A 55 -3.91 0.45 -0.28
C GLY A 55 -3.66 0.05 1.17
N MET A 56 -4.56 0.42 2.09
CA MET A 56 -4.48 0.00 3.48
C MET A 56 -4.71 -1.51 3.65
N LEU A 57 -5.65 -2.08 2.90
CA LEU A 57 -5.85 -3.54 2.88
C LEU A 57 -4.58 -4.26 2.38
N LEU A 58 -3.94 -3.73 1.33
CA LEU A 58 -2.68 -4.26 0.81
C LEU A 58 -1.57 -4.23 1.87
N LEU A 59 -1.45 -3.13 2.62
CA LEU A 59 -0.50 -3.01 3.72
C LEU A 59 -0.74 -4.07 4.81
N LEU A 60 -2.00 -4.25 5.22
CA LEU A 60 -2.37 -5.26 6.22
C LEU A 60 -2.04 -6.68 5.75
N LEU A 61 -2.36 -7.02 4.49
CA LEU A 61 -2.01 -8.33 3.92
C LEU A 61 -0.50 -8.53 3.77
N ALA A 62 0.25 -7.48 3.44
CA ALA A 62 1.70 -7.52 3.39
C ALA A 62 2.30 -7.82 4.77
N LEU A 63 1.83 -7.14 5.81
CA LEU A 63 2.24 -7.39 7.19
C LEU A 63 1.86 -8.81 7.64
N ALA A 64 0.64 -9.27 7.33
CA ALA A 64 0.19 -10.63 7.62
C ALA A 64 1.08 -11.66 6.91
N ARG A 65 1.47 -11.42 5.64
CA ARG A 65 2.37 -12.30 4.89
C ARG A 65 3.77 -12.35 5.49
N ILE A 66 4.32 -11.21 5.91
CA ILE A 66 5.63 -11.16 6.58
C ILE A 66 5.56 -11.91 7.92
N GLY A 67 4.54 -11.64 8.73
CA GLY A 67 4.31 -12.35 10.00
C GLY A 67 4.16 -13.87 9.80
N TRP A 68 3.40 -14.29 8.79
CA TRP A 68 3.26 -15.70 8.43
C TRP A 68 4.58 -16.33 8.04
N LYS A 69 5.38 -15.64 7.22
CA LYS A 69 6.71 -16.12 6.82
C LYS A 69 7.66 -16.29 8.02
N LEU A 70 7.61 -15.37 8.97
CA LEU A 70 8.43 -15.45 10.20
C LEU A 70 7.97 -16.57 11.13
N ALA A 71 6.66 -16.81 11.24
CA ALA A 71 6.08 -17.85 12.09
C ALA A 71 6.19 -19.26 11.48
N ASN A 72 6.27 -19.39 10.14
CA ASN A 72 6.30 -20.66 9.43
C ASN A 72 7.61 -20.85 8.67
N ARG A 73 8.66 -21.20 9.39
CA ARG A 73 10.02 -21.37 8.84
C ARG A 73 10.27 -22.66 8.06
N GLY A 74 9.31 -23.58 8.00
CA GLY A 74 9.39 -24.81 7.19
C GLY A 74 9.27 -24.50 5.70
N LEU A 75 10.29 -23.90 5.12
CA LEU A 75 10.34 -23.63 3.68
C LEU A 75 10.94 -24.83 2.94
N PRO A 76 10.47 -25.12 1.70
CA PRO A 76 11.16 -26.06 0.85
C PRO A 76 12.63 -25.68 0.69
N PRO A 77 13.55 -26.64 0.62
CA PRO A 77 14.95 -26.32 0.37
C PRO A 77 15.07 -25.56 -0.97
N PRO A 78 15.92 -24.54 -1.03
CA PRO A 78 16.13 -23.82 -2.28
C PRO A 78 16.67 -24.79 -3.33
N VAL A 79 16.15 -24.65 -4.58
CA VAL A 79 16.69 -25.38 -5.72
C VAL A 79 18.18 -25.04 -5.83
N PRO A 80 19.06 -26.04 -6.07
CA PRO A 80 20.48 -25.78 -6.30
C PRO A 80 20.66 -24.77 -7.44
N MET A 81 21.26 -23.63 -7.12
CA MET A 81 21.50 -22.56 -8.09
C MET A 81 22.85 -21.87 -7.81
N PRO A 82 23.48 -21.28 -8.82
CA PRO A 82 24.71 -20.51 -8.65
C PRO A 82 24.56 -19.38 -7.62
N ASN A 83 25.62 -19.05 -6.91
CA ASN A 83 25.60 -18.05 -5.85
C ASN A 83 25.10 -16.69 -6.35
N ALA A 84 25.49 -16.27 -7.55
CA ALA A 84 25.03 -15.01 -8.15
C ALA A 84 23.51 -14.96 -8.30
N GLN A 85 22.89 -16.03 -8.81
CA GLN A 85 21.43 -16.12 -8.95
C GLN A 85 20.73 -16.11 -7.58
N ARG A 86 21.30 -16.78 -6.58
CA ARG A 86 20.75 -16.79 -5.23
C ARG A 86 20.76 -15.39 -4.59
N ILE A 87 21.85 -14.65 -4.76
CA ILE A 87 21.98 -13.29 -4.26
C ILE A 87 20.99 -12.36 -5.00
N ALA A 88 20.92 -12.45 -6.33
CA ALA A 88 20.00 -11.65 -7.13
C ALA A 88 18.53 -11.93 -6.76
N ALA A 89 18.16 -13.20 -6.57
CA ALA A 89 16.82 -13.57 -6.12
C ALA A 89 16.50 -13.04 -4.72
N ALA A 90 17.45 -13.13 -3.77
CA ALA A 90 17.27 -12.62 -2.42
C ALA A 90 17.14 -11.09 -2.41
N ALA A 91 17.97 -10.38 -3.17
CA ALA A 91 17.90 -8.93 -3.31
C ALA A 91 16.60 -8.47 -3.96
N GLY A 92 16.18 -9.13 -5.04
CA GLY A 92 14.89 -8.86 -5.71
C GLY A 92 13.70 -9.05 -4.78
N HIS A 93 13.66 -10.15 -4.04
CA HIS A 93 12.60 -10.37 -3.04
C HIS A 93 12.64 -9.32 -1.92
N GLY A 94 13.82 -8.95 -1.42
CA GLY A 94 13.99 -7.92 -0.42
C GLY A 94 13.46 -6.56 -0.90
N LEU A 95 13.81 -6.17 -2.13
CA LEU A 95 13.34 -4.95 -2.77
C LEU A 95 11.81 -4.96 -2.94
N LEU A 96 11.23 -6.07 -3.39
CA LEU A 96 9.78 -6.20 -3.53
C LEU A 96 9.06 -6.05 -2.19
N TYR A 97 9.56 -6.63 -1.10
CA TYR A 97 8.98 -6.43 0.23
C TYR A 97 9.11 -4.97 0.70
N LEU A 98 10.27 -4.34 0.45
CA LEU A 98 10.47 -2.93 0.77
C LEU A 98 9.45 -2.05 0.04
N LEU A 99 9.30 -2.22 -1.27
CA LEU A 99 8.34 -1.46 -2.07
C LEU A 99 6.90 -1.73 -1.66
N LEU A 100 6.57 -2.99 -1.35
CA LEU A 100 5.23 -3.40 -0.91
C LEU A 100 4.79 -2.71 0.39
N LEU A 101 5.72 -2.37 1.27
CA LEU A 101 5.45 -1.60 2.48
C LEU A 101 5.58 -0.10 2.26
N ALA A 102 6.61 0.34 1.56
CA ALA A 102 6.90 1.76 1.37
C ALA A 102 5.81 2.49 0.59
N GLN A 103 5.24 1.85 -0.44
CA GLN A 103 4.20 2.46 -1.27
C GLN A 103 2.93 2.85 -0.48
N PRO A 104 2.24 1.94 0.22
CA PRO A 104 1.04 2.31 0.95
C PRO A 104 1.34 3.23 2.15
N ILE A 105 2.50 3.08 2.80
CA ILE A 105 2.91 3.98 3.90
C ILE A 105 3.14 5.39 3.36
N SER A 106 3.83 5.55 2.24
CA SER A 106 4.05 6.87 1.63
C SER A 106 2.73 7.53 1.19
N GLY A 107 1.81 6.75 0.61
CA GLY A 107 0.47 7.23 0.26
C GLY A 107 -0.35 7.66 1.48
N TRP A 108 -0.25 6.92 2.58
CA TRP A 108 -0.87 7.29 3.84
C TRP A 108 -0.28 8.58 4.42
N MET A 109 1.04 8.72 4.42
CA MET A 109 1.71 9.96 4.85
C MET A 109 1.31 11.15 4.00
N MET A 110 1.26 11.01 2.66
CA MET A 110 0.83 12.06 1.75
C MET A 110 -0.62 12.48 2.03
N SER A 111 -1.53 11.52 2.16
CA SER A 111 -2.93 11.80 2.46
C SER A 111 -3.09 12.55 3.78
N SER A 112 -2.36 12.12 4.82
CA SER A 112 -2.34 12.77 6.14
C SER A 112 -1.81 14.20 6.07
N ALA A 113 -0.70 14.43 5.37
CA ALA A 113 -0.11 15.75 5.19
C ALA A 113 -1.00 16.72 4.39
N ALA A 114 -1.82 16.19 3.51
CA ALA A 114 -2.82 16.95 2.76
C ALA A 114 -4.14 17.17 3.53
N GLY A 115 -4.23 16.72 4.80
CA GLY A 115 -5.42 16.88 5.63
C GLY A 115 -6.57 15.91 5.32
N TYR A 116 -6.33 14.90 4.47
CA TYR A 116 -7.35 13.92 4.12
C TYR A 116 -7.25 12.68 5.03
N PRO A 117 -8.34 12.25 5.67
CA PRO A 117 -8.34 11.03 6.44
C PRO A 117 -8.09 9.80 5.56
N VAL A 118 -7.47 8.80 6.14
CA VAL A 118 -7.31 7.48 5.53
C VAL A 118 -8.15 6.50 6.31
N SER A 119 -9.06 5.83 5.64
CA SER A 119 -9.94 4.84 6.25
C SER A 119 -9.93 3.53 5.48
N LEU A 120 -10.21 2.44 6.18
CA LEU A 120 -10.46 1.13 5.58
C LEU A 120 -11.97 1.02 5.28
N PHE A 121 -12.36 1.34 4.05
CA PHE A 121 -13.75 1.30 3.57
C PHE A 121 -14.76 2.06 4.47
N GLY A 122 -14.32 3.13 5.13
CA GLY A 122 -15.15 3.89 6.06
C GLY A 122 -15.43 3.19 7.41
N LEU A 123 -14.93 1.97 7.62
CA LEU A 123 -15.15 1.20 8.85
C LEU A 123 -14.18 1.57 9.97
N VAL A 124 -12.94 1.82 9.63
CA VAL A 124 -11.86 2.16 10.58
C VAL A 124 -11.06 3.30 10.01
N GLU A 125 -10.94 4.39 10.75
CA GLU A 125 -10.06 5.49 10.42
C GLU A 125 -8.68 5.28 11.04
N PHE A 126 -7.63 5.53 10.26
CA PHE A 126 -6.26 5.46 10.73
C PHE A 126 -5.79 6.84 11.17
N PRO A 127 -4.96 6.92 12.23
CA PRO A 127 -4.43 8.19 12.71
C PRO A 127 -3.56 8.85 11.64
N ALA A 128 -3.49 10.17 11.64
CA ALA A 128 -2.61 10.88 10.72
C ALA A 128 -1.13 10.56 11.04
N LEU A 129 -0.37 10.15 10.02
CA LEU A 129 1.08 9.89 10.14
C LEU A 129 1.93 11.15 10.00
N ALA A 130 1.39 12.21 9.43
CA ALA A 130 2.06 13.48 9.25
C ALA A 130 1.13 14.63 9.65
N ALA A 131 1.69 15.70 10.20
CA ALA A 131 0.93 16.92 10.43
C ALA A 131 0.61 17.62 9.11
N GLU A 132 -0.52 18.29 9.03
CA GLU A 132 -0.91 19.10 7.87
C GLU A 132 0.24 20.01 7.43
N ASN A 133 0.49 20.08 6.12
CA ASN A 133 1.56 20.86 5.49
C ASN A 133 3.00 20.50 5.90
N ARG A 134 3.23 19.38 6.58
CA ARG A 134 4.56 18.88 6.94
C ARG A 134 4.89 17.58 6.25
N PHE A 135 4.81 17.55 4.93
CA PHE A 135 5.37 16.42 4.20
C PHE A 135 6.90 16.60 4.12
N PRO A 136 7.71 15.63 4.56
CA PRO A 136 9.15 15.68 4.37
C PRO A 136 9.46 15.45 2.88
N LEU A 137 9.37 16.53 2.09
CA LEU A 137 9.55 16.56 0.64
C LEU A 137 10.95 16.07 0.18
N GLY A 138 11.89 15.88 1.11
CA GLY A 138 13.26 15.47 0.80
C GLY A 138 13.53 13.97 0.86
N LEU A 139 12.63 13.14 1.37
CA LEU A 139 12.91 11.73 1.65
C LEU A 139 12.49 10.77 0.53
N PHE A 140 11.67 11.21 -0.44
CA PHE A 140 11.26 10.35 -1.54
C PHE A 140 11.29 11.09 -2.88
N PRO A 141 12.24 10.77 -3.78
CA PRO A 141 12.14 11.18 -5.19
C PRO A 141 10.91 10.57 -5.88
N ALA A 142 10.18 9.68 -5.22
CA ALA A 142 8.89 9.13 -5.65
C ALA A 142 7.78 10.19 -5.82
N TRP A 143 7.91 11.40 -5.26
CA TRP A 143 6.95 12.48 -5.51
C TRP A 143 6.89 12.89 -7.00
N ALA A 144 7.94 12.68 -7.76
CA ALA A 144 7.93 12.95 -9.20
C ALA A 144 7.06 11.97 -9.98
N VAL A 145 6.91 10.74 -9.48
CA VAL A 145 5.96 9.73 -9.99
C VAL A 145 4.55 10.02 -9.48
N TRP A 146 4.42 10.73 -8.33
CA TRP A 146 3.16 11.05 -7.66
C TRP A 146 2.70 12.49 -7.88
N ARG A 147 3.37 13.27 -8.74
CA ARG A 147 2.95 14.63 -9.09
C ARG A 147 1.46 14.74 -9.48
N PRO A 148 0.91 13.82 -10.27
CA PRO A 148 -0.52 13.79 -10.53
C PRO A 148 -1.34 13.61 -9.25
N ALA A 149 -0.96 12.65 -8.41
CA ALA A 149 -1.69 12.38 -7.17
C ALA A 149 -1.63 13.53 -6.16
N ALA A 150 -0.51 14.25 -6.07
CA ALA A 150 -0.40 15.44 -5.21
C ALA A 150 -1.28 16.60 -5.72
N GLN A 151 -1.43 16.74 -7.03
CA GLN A 151 -2.38 17.71 -7.64
C GLN A 151 -3.83 17.30 -7.39
N LEU A 152 -4.12 15.98 -7.38
CA LEU A 152 -5.43 15.45 -7.05
C LEU A 152 -5.83 15.70 -5.59
N LEU A 153 -4.84 15.69 -4.68
CA LEU A 153 -5.05 15.98 -3.26
C LEU A 153 -5.16 17.48 -2.96
N ALA A 154 -4.79 18.35 -3.92
CA ALA A 154 -4.95 19.79 -3.82
C ALA A 154 -6.37 20.28 -4.16
N TYR A 155 -7.35 19.37 -4.30
CA TYR A 155 -8.77 19.74 -4.45
C TYR A 155 -9.20 20.62 -3.26
N PRO A 156 -9.77 21.81 -3.51
CA PRO A 156 -10.16 22.71 -2.44
C PRO A 156 -11.13 22.00 -1.50
N GLN A 157 -10.76 21.95 -0.22
CA GLN A 157 -11.63 21.40 0.82
C GLN A 157 -12.95 22.17 0.79
N PRO A 158 -14.12 21.50 0.87
CA PRO A 158 -15.34 22.19 1.21
C PRO A 158 -15.11 22.96 2.50
N GLU A 159 -15.39 24.27 2.47
CA GLU A 159 -15.17 25.16 3.62
C GLU A 159 -15.75 24.50 4.87
N ARG A 160 -14.89 24.26 5.87
CA ARG A 160 -15.37 23.76 7.15
C ARG A 160 -16.33 24.81 7.69
N PRO A 161 -17.54 24.44 8.14
CA PRO A 161 -18.40 25.39 8.80
C PRO A 161 -17.61 26.05 9.93
N ALA A 162 -17.63 27.37 9.96
CA ALA A 162 -16.94 28.13 10.99
C ALA A 162 -17.32 27.59 12.38
N ALA A 163 -16.32 27.30 13.20
CA ALA A 163 -16.58 26.89 14.57
C ALA A 163 -17.44 27.95 15.24
N PRO A 164 -18.46 27.57 16.00
CA PRO A 164 -19.25 28.53 16.73
C PRO A 164 -18.31 29.34 17.64
N LEU A 165 -18.40 30.66 17.55
CA LEU A 165 -17.65 31.56 18.40
C LEU A 165 -18.02 31.29 19.86
N PRO A 166 -17.08 31.41 20.82
CA PRO A 166 -17.31 31.15 22.24
C PRO A 166 -18.32 32.13 22.85
#